data_c5efa01a4709b6c686208b70fa725b8c
#
_entry.id   c5efa01a4709b6c686208b70fa725b8c
#
_cell.length_a   1.000
_cell.length_b   1.000
_cell.length_c   1.000
_cell.angle_alpha   90.00
_cell.angle_beta   90.00
_cell.angle_gamma   90.00
#
_symmetry.space_group_name_H-M   'P 1'
#
loop_
_entity.id
_entity.type
_entity.pdbx_description
1 polymer ?
#
loop_
_entity_poly.entity_id
_entity_poly.type
_entity_poly.pdbx_seq_one_letter_code
_entity_poly.pdbx_strand_id
1 'polypeptide(L)'
;MKNSSLITFKNTLSFFMLVSIFTLSSCKKDPEPTLTEPPTAADAAFTYSPSAANDNIIEFAAANSTMTCNWDFDNGTTGSGTNVIATYPNAGIYTVTLTVFNQGGSASSSQEIVIDQTDPSLLNDPLFEFLTGGINGPGSKTWVIDSASATHFGVGPDPVGSAGDYPEYWDAGPNEKPGCGMYDDRYVFHLNNFQFDMVTNGSVYVDNLLSGDFPNSYENLGDYTAPFSDQLNESWNITKAADTMISVSGSSFIGFWTGVQDYRIINISDTSLWLQYTDISDGLLWYLRLIPEGFVSSGGGGGGVVNSYSLPLDFETLEPILTTFGNSSYAYISNPDQSGINTSSMVLETVHGNETWAGLYVDLDTPLDFSAATTISVKVWAPITGDFRIKIENSSNTNDFVEVDGVVTNANTWEEITANFSAASSGVYDRLVLFPGWDVANAGTFYLDDISQQ
;
A
#
# COMPACT_ATOMS: atom_id res chain seq x y z
N MET A 1 82.92 12.39 31.04
CA MET A 1 83.62 11.61 32.09
C MET A 1 83.30 10.15 31.90
N LYS A 2 84.36 9.39 31.63
CA LYS A 2 84.61 8.02 32.00
C LYS A 2 83.62 6.96 31.60
N ASN A 3 84.07 6.17 30.65
CA ASN A 3 84.87 4.96 30.63
C ASN A 3 84.02 3.70 30.61
N SER A 4 83.97 3.00 29.51
CA SER A 4 84.83 1.78 29.16
C SER A 4 84.35 0.53 29.93
N SER A 5 84.05 -0.56 29.30
CA SER A 5 85.06 -1.51 28.82
C SER A 5 84.42 -2.68 28.06
N LEU A 6 85.12 -3.05 27.03
CA LEU A 6 85.03 -4.34 26.30
C LEU A 6 85.28 -5.52 27.24
N ILE A 7 84.61 -6.62 27.05
CA ILE A 7 85.19 -7.95 27.24
C ILE A 7 84.74 -8.87 26.08
N THR A 8 85.66 -9.21 25.30
CA THR A 8 85.71 -10.25 24.30
C THR A 8 85.90 -11.61 24.97
N PHE A 9 85.12 -12.63 24.62
CA PHE A 9 85.61 -14.02 24.77
C PHE A 9 85.20 -14.87 23.57
N LYS A 10 86.21 -15.54 23.07
CA LYS A 10 86.25 -16.41 21.88
C LYS A 10 85.82 -17.83 22.20
N ASN A 11 85.26 -18.46 21.16
CA ASN A 11 85.34 -19.88 20.78
C ASN A 11 84.58 -20.91 21.66
N THR A 12 83.64 -21.60 21.06
CA THR A 12 83.93 -22.92 20.46
C THR A 12 82.78 -23.43 19.61
N LEU A 13 83.18 -23.93 18.48
CA LEU A 13 82.47 -24.66 17.43
C LEU A 13 81.83 -25.93 18.02
N SER A 14 80.53 -26.15 17.85
CA SER A 14 79.98 -27.49 17.85
C SER A 14 78.82 -27.56 16.85
N PHE A 15 79.09 -28.30 15.82
CA PHE A 15 78.24 -28.61 14.67
C PHE A 15 77.16 -29.60 15.12
N PHE A 16 75.92 -29.19 15.19
CA PHE A 16 74.78 -30.11 15.21
C PHE A 16 73.93 -29.82 13.98
N MET A 17 74.04 -30.63 12.96
CA MET A 17 73.27 -30.72 11.75
C MET A 17 71.90 -31.34 12.13
N LEU A 18 70.92 -30.51 12.46
CA LEU A 18 69.56 -30.95 12.64
C LEU A 18 68.87 -30.92 11.27
N VAL A 19 68.76 -32.07 10.63
CA VAL A 19 67.96 -32.27 9.40
C VAL A 19 66.46 -32.05 9.78
N SER A 20 65.96 -30.87 9.52
CA SER A 20 64.55 -30.57 9.60
C SER A 20 63.83 -31.09 8.34
N ILE A 21 63.23 -32.24 8.45
CA ILE A 21 62.32 -32.77 7.42
C ILE A 21 61.09 -31.85 7.33
N PHE A 22 61.15 -30.93 6.38
CA PHE A 22 59.92 -30.23 5.97
C PHE A 22 59.00 -31.22 5.25
N THR A 23 58.01 -31.76 5.96
CA THR A 23 56.88 -32.39 5.32
C THR A 23 56.10 -31.28 4.62
N LEU A 24 56.26 -31.17 3.32
CA LEU A 24 55.36 -30.41 2.47
C LEU A 24 53.98 -31.07 2.59
N SER A 25 53.18 -30.57 3.50
CA SER A 25 51.72 -30.82 3.48
C SER A 25 51.20 -30.20 2.20
N SER A 26 51.04 -31.02 1.17
CA SER A 26 50.35 -30.64 -0.04
C SER A 26 48.92 -30.32 0.39
N CYS A 27 48.56 -29.03 0.47
CA CYS A 27 47.18 -28.64 0.45
C CYS A 27 46.53 -29.26 -0.78
N LYS A 28 45.71 -30.26 -0.60
CA LYS A 28 44.77 -30.65 -1.65
C LYS A 28 43.98 -29.40 -1.93
N LYS A 29 44.10 -28.82 -3.12
CA LYS A 29 43.21 -27.81 -3.62
C LYS A 29 41.80 -28.46 -3.58
N ASP A 30 40.93 -27.95 -2.71
CA ASP A 30 39.54 -28.36 -2.73
C ASP A 30 39.06 -28.18 -4.18
N PRO A 31 38.29 -29.13 -4.74
CA PRO A 31 37.76 -28.96 -6.08
C PRO A 31 36.98 -27.64 -6.09
N GLU A 32 37.39 -26.77 -7.00
CA GLU A 32 36.63 -25.54 -7.21
C GLU A 32 35.18 -25.94 -7.47
N PRO A 33 34.19 -25.30 -6.82
CA PRO A 33 32.77 -25.62 -7.09
C PRO A 33 32.57 -25.41 -8.59
N THR A 34 32.29 -26.45 -9.30
CA THR A 34 31.89 -26.36 -10.71
C THR A 34 30.46 -25.82 -10.70
N LEU A 35 30.29 -24.64 -11.29
CA LEU A 35 28.93 -24.14 -11.58
C LEU A 35 28.15 -25.21 -12.36
N THR A 36 26.90 -25.37 -12.06
CA THR A 36 25.97 -26.17 -12.87
C THR A 36 26.00 -25.65 -14.31
N GLU A 37 25.77 -26.51 -15.29
CA GLU A 37 25.62 -26.05 -16.67
C GLU A 37 24.45 -25.03 -16.76
N PRO A 38 24.62 -23.95 -17.56
CA PRO A 38 23.54 -22.99 -17.76
C PRO A 38 22.29 -23.68 -18.32
N PRO A 39 21.09 -23.22 -17.98
CA PRO A 39 19.86 -23.72 -18.59
C PRO A 39 19.86 -23.49 -20.10
N THR A 40 19.08 -24.30 -20.80
CA THR A 40 18.81 -24.17 -22.23
C THR A 40 17.36 -23.68 -22.47
N ALA A 41 17.04 -23.25 -23.69
CA ALA A 41 15.65 -22.89 -24.03
C ALA A 41 14.69 -24.08 -23.84
N ALA A 42 15.16 -25.32 -23.92
CA ALA A 42 14.36 -26.50 -23.65
C ALA A 42 13.98 -26.64 -22.17
N ASP A 43 14.83 -26.15 -21.26
CA ASP A 43 14.55 -26.11 -19.82
C ASP A 43 13.49 -25.06 -19.47
N ALA A 44 13.35 -24.01 -20.27
CA ALA A 44 12.32 -22.98 -20.17
C ALA A 44 11.03 -23.34 -20.92
N ALA A 45 10.87 -24.57 -21.42
CA ALA A 45 9.63 -25.00 -22.05
C ALA A 45 8.48 -25.00 -21.04
N PHE A 46 7.29 -24.63 -21.50
CA PHE A 46 6.08 -24.61 -20.69
C PHE A 46 4.83 -24.99 -21.49
N THR A 47 3.77 -25.28 -20.78
CA THR A 47 2.43 -25.51 -21.31
C THR A 47 1.44 -24.55 -20.71
N TYR A 48 0.34 -24.30 -21.38
CA TYR A 48 -0.76 -23.49 -20.86
C TYR A 48 -2.11 -24.06 -21.25
N SER A 49 -3.13 -23.71 -20.47
CA SER A 49 -4.54 -24.01 -20.76
C SER A 49 -5.44 -23.00 -20.11
N PRO A 50 -6.61 -22.70 -20.71
CA PRO A 50 -7.66 -21.96 -20.01
C PRO A 50 -8.07 -22.69 -18.72
N SER A 51 -8.42 -21.95 -17.69
CA SER A 51 -8.96 -22.51 -16.46
C SER A 51 -10.38 -23.06 -16.71
N ALA A 52 -10.80 -24.04 -15.92
CA ALA A 52 -12.15 -24.59 -16.02
C ALA A 52 -13.26 -23.58 -15.69
N ALA A 53 -12.93 -22.47 -15.04
CA ALA A 53 -13.88 -21.46 -14.59
C ALA A 53 -14.07 -20.32 -15.59
N ASN A 54 -13.01 -19.95 -16.34
CA ASN A 54 -13.04 -18.80 -17.25
C ASN A 54 -11.94 -18.92 -18.31
N ASP A 55 -12.30 -18.77 -19.59
CA ASP A 55 -11.39 -18.90 -20.72
C ASP A 55 -10.32 -17.77 -20.78
N ASN A 56 -10.54 -16.67 -20.10
CA ASN A 56 -9.61 -15.55 -19.99
C ASN A 56 -8.65 -15.66 -18.79
N ILE A 57 -8.77 -16.73 -18.01
CA ILE A 57 -7.84 -17.08 -16.93
C ILE A 57 -7.00 -18.26 -17.40
N ILE A 58 -5.71 -18.03 -17.61
CA ILE A 58 -4.81 -19.04 -18.19
C ILE A 58 -3.91 -19.60 -17.09
N GLU A 59 -3.89 -20.94 -17.01
CA GLU A 59 -3.00 -21.69 -16.14
C GLU A 59 -1.75 -22.08 -16.92
N PHE A 60 -0.58 -21.77 -16.38
CA PHE A 60 0.72 -22.08 -16.97
C PHE A 60 1.48 -23.07 -16.11
N ALA A 61 2.21 -23.99 -16.75
CA ALA A 61 3.06 -24.96 -16.08
C ALA A 61 4.42 -25.05 -16.77
N ALA A 62 5.49 -24.76 -16.02
CA ALA A 62 6.85 -24.96 -16.48
C ALA A 62 7.17 -26.45 -16.58
N ALA A 63 7.85 -26.89 -17.66
CA ALA A 63 8.25 -28.27 -17.85
C ALA A 63 9.31 -28.71 -16.82
N ASN A 64 10.17 -27.80 -16.38
CA ASN A 64 11.22 -28.06 -15.40
C ASN A 64 10.88 -27.46 -14.03
N SER A 65 10.50 -28.33 -13.08
CA SER A 65 10.13 -27.93 -11.71
C SER A 65 11.29 -27.74 -10.75
N THR A 66 12.54 -27.94 -11.19
CA THR A 66 13.73 -27.86 -10.33
C THR A 66 14.47 -26.53 -10.42
N MET A 67 14.08 -25.67 -11.34
CA MET A 67 14.66 -24.36 -11.58
C MET A 67 13.79 -23.25 -11.00
N THR A 68 14.40 -22.11 -10.71
CA THR A 68 13.63 -20.88 -10.38
C THR A 68 13.01 -20.39 -11.68
N CYS A 69 11.69 -20.14 -11.64
CA CYS A 69 10.89 -19.72 -12.79
C CYS A 69 10.38 -18.30 -12.57
N ASN A 70 10.62 -17.41 -13.54
CA ASN A 70 10.03 -16.08 -13.63
C ASN A 70 9.27 -15.96 -14.95
N TRP A 71 8.06 -15.43 -14.87
CA TRP A 71 7.14 -15.28 -15.96
C TRP A 71 6.90 -13.82 -16.29
N ASP A 72 6.85 -13.54 -17.57
CA ASP A 72 6.28 -12.30 -18.12
C ASP A 72 5.06 -12.72 -18.97
N PHE A 73 3.89 -12.21 -18.63
CA PHE A 73 2.63 -12.61 -19.26
C PHE A 73 2.22 -11.70 -20.43
N ASP A 74 3.01 -10.66 -20.74
CA ASP A 74 2.71 -9.68 -21.82
C ASP A 74 1.36 -8.96 -21.62
N ASN A 75 0.85 -8.95 -20.40
CA ASN A 75 -0.38 -8.26 -19.99
C ASN A 75 -0.13 -7.20 -18.92
N GLY A 76 1.13 -6.78 -18.74
CA GLY A 76 1.58 -5.88 -17.67
C GLY A 76 1.85 -6.59 -16.35
N THR A 77 1.65 -7.92 -16.26
CA THR A 77 1.90 -8.66 -15.03
C THR A 77 3.03 -9.68 -15.19
N THR A 78 3.66 -10.01 -14.07
CA THR A 78 4.71 -11.04 -13.98
C THR A 78 4.33 -12.09 -12.95
N GLY A 79 5.04 -13.23 -12.95
CA GLY A 79 4.81 -14.29 -11.98
C GLY A 79 6.06 -15.06 -11.65
N SER A 80 6.04 -15.83 -10.56
CA SER A 80 7.13 -16.73 -10.17
C SER A 80 6.61 -18.08 -9.71
N GLY A 81 7.41 -19.13 -9.93
CA GLY A 81 7.05 -20.50 -9.60
C GLY A 81 6.77 -21.38 -10.81
N THR A 82 6.64 -22.69 -10.57
CA THR A 82 6.49 -23.69 -11.64
C THR A 82 5.07 -23.79 -12.20
N ASN A 83 4.07 -23.44 -11.39
CA ASN A 83 2.67 -23.36 -11.82
C ASN A 83 2.16 -21.99 -11.42
N VAL A 84 1.65 -21.26 -12.38
CA VAL A 84 1.16 -19.88 -12.20
C VAL A 84 -0.11 -19.66 -12.98
N ILE A 85 -0.87 -18.65 -12.60
CA ILE A 85 -2.10 -18.26 -13.27
C ILE A 85 -1.95 -16.80 -13.68
N ALA A 86 -2.37 -16.49 -14.92
CA ALA A 86 -2.50 -15.11 -15.36
C ALA A 86 -3.92 -14.85 -15.90
N THR A 87 -4.40 -13.65 -15.67
CA THR A 87 -5.72 -13.18 -16.07
C THR A 87 -5.59 -12.22 -17.24
N TYR A 88 -6.34 -12.46 -18.32
CA TYR A 88 -6.34 -11.64 -19.53
C TYR A 88 -7.73 -11.04 -19.77
N PRO A 89 -8.06 -9.91 -19.16
CA PRO A 89 -9.40 -9.32 -19.31
C PRO A 89 -9.73 -8.93 -20.74
N ASN A 90 -8.74 -8.52 -21.52
CA ASN A 90 -8.91 -8.03 -22.89
C ASN A 90 -8.61 -9.14 -23.94
N ALA A 91 -9.38 -9.15 -25.01
CA ALA A 91 -9.05 -9.95 -26.19
C ALA A 91 -7.74 -9.46 -26.81
N GLY A 92 -6.90 -10.38 -27.27
CA GLY A 92 -5.60 -10.04 -27.86
C GLY A 92 -4.72 -11.23 -28.10
N ILE A 93 -3.54 -10.96 -28.65
CA ILE A 93 -2.44 -11.92 -28.78
C ILE A 93 -1.36 -11.47 -27.82
N TYR A 94 -0.96 -12.36 -26.93
CA TYR A 94 0.04 -12.08 -25.88
C TYR A 94 1.22 -13.01 -26.03
N THR A 95 2.44 -12.49 -25.89
CA THR A 95 3.69 -13.26 -26.00
C THR A 95 4.24 -13.59 -24.62
N VAL A 96 3.76 -14.67 -24.03
CA VAL A 96 4.18 -15.10 -22.69
C VAL A 96 5.61 -15.63 -22.74
N THR A 97 6.46 -15.15 -21.83
CA THR A 97 7.87 -15.54 -21.70
C THR A 97 8.14 -16.16 -20.33
N LEU A 98 8.68 -17.39 -20.34
CA LEU A 98 9.25 -18.00 -19.15
C LEU A 98 10.78 -17.88 -19.18
N THR A 99 11.34 -17.35 -18.10
CA THR A 99 12.79 -17.36 -17.83
C THR A 99 13.08 -18.27 -16.64
N VAL A 100 13.96 -19.24 -16.85
CA VAL A 100 14.42 -20.17 -15.81
C VAL A 100 15.86 -19.87 -15.41
N PHE A 101 16.15 -20.08 -14.14
CA PHE A 101 17.45 -19.79 -13.55
C PHE A 101 18.00 -21.00 -12.78
N ASN A 102 19.31 -21.19 -12.86
CA ASN A 102 20.08 -22.03 -11.95
C ASN A 102 21.42 -21.35 -11.63
N GLN A 103 22.32 -22.01 -10.88
CA GLN A 103 23.63 -21.45 -10.51
C GLN A 103 24.56 -21.20 -11.71
N GLY A 104 24.27 -21.80 -12.87
CA GLY A 104 25.06 -21.64 -14.08
C GLY A 104 24.61 -20.50 -14.99
N GLY A 105 23.41 -19.95 -14.78
CA GLY A 105 22.85 -18.87 -15.60
C GLY A 105 21.34 -18.94 -15.77
N SER A 106 20.85 -18.36 -16.86
CA SER A 106 19.44 -18.34 -17.22
C SER A 106 19.20 -18.69 -18.69
N ALA A 107 17.96 -19.12 -19.00
CA ALA A 107 17.46 -19.28 -20.35
C ALA A 107 15.97 -18.94 -20.39
N SER A 108 15.49 -18.51 -21.56
CA SER A 108 14.09 -18.13 -21.75
C SER A 108 13.49 -18.85 -22.96
N SER A 109 12.16 -19.01 -22.91
CA SER A 109 11.36 -19.34 -24.10
C SER A 109 10.06 -18.56 -24.08
N SER A 110 9.50 -18.29 -25.26
CA SER A 110 8.26 -17.55 -25.41
C SER A 110 7.26 -18.31 -26.25
N GLN A 111 5.96 -18.14 -25.95
CA GLN A 111 4.85 -18.66 -26.75
C GLN A 111 3.76 -17.60 -26.88
N GLU A 112 3.15 -17.52 -28.06
CA GLU A 112 1.95 -16.70 -28.26
C GLU A 112 0.73 -17.44 -27.74
N ILE A 113 -0.11 -16.72 -26.99
CA ILE A 113 -1.45 -17.16 -26.60
C ILE A 113 -2.48 -16.21 -27.20
N VAL A 114 -3.65 -16.74 -27.54
CA VAL A 114 -4.74 -15.94 -28.11
C VAL A 114 -5.91 -15.95 -27.14
N ILE A 115 -6.34 -14.77 -26.77
CA ILE A 115 -7.56 -14.51 -26.00
C ILE A 115 -8.61 -14.00 -26.98
N ASP A 116 -9.61 -14.82 -27.24
CA ASP A 116 -10.57 -14.56 -28.31
C ASP A 116 -11.57 -13.45 -28.00
N GLN A 117 -11.88 -13.22 -26.73
CA GLN A 117 -12.90 -12.25 -26.31
C GLN A 117 -12.46 -11.48 -25.07
N THR A 118 -12.84 -10.19 -25.00
CA THR A 118 -12.76 -9.39 -23.78
C THR A 118 -13.81 -9.87 -22.77
N ASP A 119 -13.40 -10.12 -21.53
CA ASP A 119 -14.30 -10.43 -20.42
C ASP A 119 -14.38 -9.22 -19.47
N PRO A 120 -15.43 -8.39 -19.60
CA PRO A 120 -15.60 -7.23 -18.73
C PRO A 120 -15.75 -7.57 -17.25
N SER A 121 -16.17 -8.79 -16.91
CA SER A 121 -16.34 -9.18 -15.51
C SER A 121 -15.00 -9.24 -14.76
N LEU A 122 -13.90 -9.48 -15.46
CA LEU A 122 -12.54 -9.48 -14.90
C LEU A 122 -11.99 -8.06 -14.70
N LEU A 123 -12.66 -7.05 -15.24
CA LEU A 123 -12.33 -5.62 -15.08
C LEU A 123 -13.24 -4.94 -14.02
N ASN A 124 -14.21 -5.66 -13.47
CA ASN A 124 -15.15 -5.15 -12.49
C ASN A 124 -14.61 -5.33 -11.06
N ASP A 125 -13.44 -4.74 -10.79
CA ASP A 125 -12.83 -4.70 -9.47
C ASP A 125 -12.97 -3.27 -8.91
N PRO A 126 -13.43 -3.09 -7.67
CA PRO A 126 -13.53 -1.77 -7.05
C PRO A 126 -12.23 -0.96 -7.10
N LEU A 127 -11.07 -1.61 -6.97
CA LEU A 127 -9.77 -0.93 -7.11
C LEU A 127 -9.56 -0.36 -8.50
N PHE A 128 -9.98 -1.08 -9.55
CA PHE A 128 -9.91 -0.56 -10.92
C PHE A 128 -10.87 0.61 -11.13
N GLU A 129 -12.05 0.54 -10.52
CA GLU A 129 -13.02 1.64 -10.56
C GLU A 129 -12.45 2.90 -9.92
N PHE A 130 -11.93 2.80 -8.70
CA PHE A 130 -11.30 3.93 -8.02
C PHE A 130 -10.10 4.47 -8.79
N LEU A 131 -9.21 3.59 -9.27
CA LEU A 131 -7.95 3.99 -9.89
C LEU A 131 -8.12 4.58 -11.30
N THR A 132 -9.09 4.07 -12.09
CA THR A 132 -9.24 4.41 -13.52
C THR A 132 -10.60 4.99 -13.89
N GLY A 133 -11.55 5.03 -12.96
CA GLY A 133 -12.96 5.33 -13.23
C GLY A 133 -13.74 4.14 -13.79
N GLY A 134 -13.14 2.94 -13.82
CA GLY A 134 -13.80 1.68 -14.11
C GLY A 134 -14.31 1.47 -15.54
N ILE A 135 -14.84 0.28 -15.79
CA ILE A 135 -15.32 -0.13 -17.13
C ILE A 135 -16.61 0.58 -17.55
N ASN A 136 -17.42 1.02 -16.58
CA ASN A 136 -18.66 1.74 -16.84
C ASN A 136 -18.48 3.26 -16.84
N GLY A 137 -17.30 3.74 -16.50
CA GLY A 137 -16.93 5.15 -16.44
C GLY A 137 -15.94 5.54 -17.56
N PRO A 138 -15.06 6.50 -17.32
CA PRO A 138 -14.13 7.01 -18.34
C PRO A 138 -13.06 5.99 -18.74
N GLY A 139 -12.79 4.97 -17.94
CA GLY A 139 -11.76 3.96 -18.18
C GLY A 139 -10.32 4.50 -18.11
N SER A 140 -10.16 5.76 -17.70
CA SER A 140 -8.85 6.36 -17.39
C SER A 140 -9.05 7.51 -16.40
N LYS A 141 -8.13 7.63 -15.44
CA LYS A 141 -8.14 8.70 -14.42
C LYS A 141 -6.73 9.25 -14.26
N THR A 142 -6.65 10.58 -14.23
CA THR A 142 -5.39 11.28 -13.95
C THR A 142 -5.31 11.62 -12.48
N TRP A 143 -4.22 11.24 -11.85
CA TRP A 143 -3.90 11.54 -10.46
C TRP A 143 -2.78 12.58 -10.40
N VAL A 144 -2.85 13.47 -9.40
CA VAL A 144 -1.85 14.50 -9.09
C VAL A 144 -1.56 14.49 -7.61
N ILE A 145 -0.38 14.99 -7.23
CA ILE A 145 -0.04 15.13 -5.80
C ILE A 145 -1.02 16.10 -5.13
N ASP A 146 -1.56 15.72 -3.97
CA ASP A 146 -2.44 16.58 -3.15
C ASP A 146 -1.65 17.65 -2.40
N SER A 147 -0.87 18.45 -3.14
CA SER A 147 0.09 19.40 -2.56
C SER A 147 -0.54 20.47 -1.65
N ALA A 148 -1.84 20.77 -1.85
CA ALA A 148 -2.56 21.77 -1.07
C ALA A 148 -2.90 21.30 0.36
N SER A 149 -2.88 20.00 0.61
CA SER A 149 -3.16 19.41 1.92
C SER A 149 -1.88 19.21 2.73
N ALA A 150 -2.00 19.29 4.04
CA ALA A 150 -0.92 18.84 4.94
C ALA A 150 -0.75 17.31 4.83
N THR A 151 0.45 16.82 5.14
CA THR A 151 0.78 15.39 5.17
C THR A 151 0.60 14.66 3.81
N HIS A 152 0.56 15.43 2.70
CA HIS A 152 0.48 14.86 1.37
C HIS A 152 1.76 14.12 0.96
N PHE A 153 2.85 14.38 1.65
CA PHE A 153 4.16 13.79 1.45
C PHE A 153 4.88 13.70 2.79
N GLY A 154 5.61 12.64 3.07
CA GLY A 154 6.31 12.49 4.34
C GLY A 154 7.06 11.19 4.48
N VAL A 155 7.81 11.03 5.59
CA VAL A 155 8.70 9.91 5.85
C VAL A 155 8.56 9.39 7.28
N GLY A 156 8.66 8.08 7.44
CA GLY A 156 8.59 7.38 8.72
C GLY A 156 9.51 6.17 8.80
N PRO A 157 9.51 5.46 9.93
CA PRO A 157 10.36 4.29 10.14
C PRO A 157 9.88 3.07 9.36
N ASP A 158 10.82 2.16 8.99
CA ASP A 158 10.55 0.78 8.59
C ASP A 158 11.13 -0.18 9.66
N PRO A 159 10.35 -1.07 10.28
CA PRO A 159 8.90 -1.24 10.10
C PRO A 159 8.09 -0.06 10.62
N VAL A 160 6.83 0.03 10.17
CA VAL A 160 5.85 1.03 10.61
C VAL A 160 5.90 1.25 12.11
N GLY A 161 5.99 2.51 12.52
CA GLY A 161 6.12 2.90 13.93
C GLY A 161 4.80 2.93 14.71
N SER A 162 4.79 3.64 15.82
CA SER A 162 3.62 3.71 16.72
C SER A 162 2.46 4.53 16.15
N ALA A 163 2.74 5.38 15.16
CA ALA A 163 1.73 6.18 14.47
C ALA A 163 0.93 5.38 13.41
N GLY A 164 1.28 4.09 13.20
CA GLY A 164 0.66 3.28 12.15
C GLY A 164 1.09 3.74 10.75
N ASP A 165 0.19 3.64 9.78
CA ASP A 165 0.42 4.04 8.38
C ASP A 165 0.46 5.58 8.25
N TYR A 166 1.40 6.23 8.93
CA TYR A 166 1.57 7.67 8.99
C TYR A 166 3.05 8.06 8.98
N PRO A 167 3.47 9.15 8.33
CA PRO A 167 4.86 9.62 8.31
C PRO A 167 5.28 10.19 9.68
N GLU A 168 5.90 9.35 10.52
CA GLU A 168 6.17 9.65 11.93
C GLU A 168 7.38 10.58 12.13
N TYR A 169 8.30 10.68 11.14
CA TYR A 169 9.53 11.47 11.30
C TYR A 169 9.40 12.89 10.77
N TRP A 170 8.75 13.05 9.64
CA TRP A 170 8.47 14.33 9.02
C TRP A 170 7.32 14.21 8.02
N ASP A 171 6.49 15.23 7.95
CA ASP A 171 5.44 15.38 6.96
C ASP A 171 5.38 16.81 6.43
N ALA A 172 5.04 16.96 5.16
CA ALA A 172 4.99 18.23 4.48
C ALA A 172 3.73 19.02 4.85
N GLY A 173 3.92 20.30 5.17
CA GLY A 173 2.82 21.27 5.19
C GLY A 173 2.28 21.56 3.79
N PRO A 174 1.14 22.28 3.68
CA PRO A 174 0.56 22.62 2.37
C PRO A 174 1.56 23.35 1.46
N ASN A 175 1.77 22.82 0.26
CA ASN A 175 2.68 23.36 -0.76
C ASN A 175 4.13 23.57 -0.28
N GLU A 176 4.62 22.77 0.64
CA GLU A 176 5.94 22.98 1.28
C GLU A 176 7.12 22.71 0.35
N LYS A 177 6.93 21.98 -0.75
CA LYS A 177 7.96 21.65 -1.73
C LYS A 177 7.73 22.35 -3.10
N PRO A 178 7.59 23.68 -3.16
CA PRO A 178 7.26 24.38 -4.42
C PRO A 178 8.38 24.25 -5.44
N GLY A 179 8.05 23.85 -6.68
CA GLY A 179 9.02 23.72 -7.77
C GLY A 179 9.97 22.53 -7.62
N CYS A 180 9.62 21.52 -6.82
CA CYS A 180 10.42 20.31 -6.66
C CYS A 180 10.39 19.37 -7.89
N GLY A 181 9.44 19.56 -8.81
CA GLY A 181 9.22 18.72 -9.99
C GLY A 181 8.00 17.81 -9.85
N MET A 182 7.76 17.19 -8.68
CA MET A 182 6.65 16.24 -8.52
C MET A 182 5.26 16.89 -8.42
N TYR A 183 5.14 18.18 -8.08
CA TYR A 183 3.82 18.80 -7.87
C TYR A 183 3.06 19.11 -9.17
N ASP A 184 3.75 19.19 -10.29
CA ASP A 184 3.16 19.37 -11.59
C ASP A 184 3.14 18.09 -12.45
N ASP A 185 3.57 16.96 -11.87
CA ASP A 185 3.46 15.65 -12.49
C ASP A 185 2.00 15.17 -12.61
N ARG A 186 1.78 14.29 -13.59
CA ARG A 186 0.50 13.61 -13.85
C ARG A 186 0.73 12.12 -13.96
N TYR A 187 -0.10 11.35 -13.28
CA TYR A 187 -0.06 9.88 -13.27
C TYR A 187 -1.39 9.38 -13.82
N VAL A 188 -1.39 8.89 -15.06
CA VAL A 188 -2.62 8.48 -15.77
C VAL A 188 -2.71 6.98 -15.78
N PHE A 189 -3.73 6.43 -15.13
CA PHE A 189 -4.01 5.01 -15.13
C PHE A 189 -5.14 4.71 -16.12
N HIS A 190 -4.86 3.87 -17.11
CA HIS A 190 -5.83 3.41 -18.09
C HIS A 190 -6.23 1.97 -17.78
N LEU A 191 -7.52 1.70 -17.72
CA LEU A 191 -8.04 0.33 -17.55
C LEU A 191 -7.77 -0.52 -18.77
N ASN A 192 -7.84 0.09 -19.97
CA ASN A 192 -7.53 -0.60 -21.21
C ASN A 192 -6.03 -0.96 -21.26
N ASN A 193 -5.74 -2.24 -21.42
CA ASN A 193 -4.39 -2.84 -21.46
C ASN A 193 -3.53 -2.49 -20.21
N PHE A 194 -4.13 -2.04 -19.11
CA PHE A 194 -3.41 -1.63 -17.90
C PHE A 194 -2.26 -0.66 -18.19
N GLN A 195 -2.51 0.29 -19.10
CA GLN A 195 -1.51 1.26 -19.52
C GLN A 195 -1.33 2.35 -18.47
N PHE A 196 -0.10 2.81 -18.31
CA PHE A 196 0.29 3.91 -17.41
C PHE A 196 1.06 4.98 -18.15
N ASP A 197 0.70 6.24 -17.92
CA ASP A 197 1.45 7.39 -18.43
C ASP A 197 1.90 8.25 -17.24
N MET A 198 3.20 8.53 -17.17
CA MET A 198 3.79 9.51 -16.27
C MET A 198 4.19 10.74 -17.07
N VAL A 199 3.52 11.87 -16.85
CA VAL A 199 3.78 13.15 -17.48
C VAL A 199 4.48 14.06 -16.49
N THR A 200 5.75 14.39 -16.74
CA THR A 200 6.66 15.01 -15.77
C THR A 200 6.82 16.52 -15.95
N ASN A 201 6.25 17.08 -17.00
CA ASN A 201 6.49 18.49 -17.38
C ASN A 201 7.97 18.89 -17.44
N GLY A 202 8.86 17.90 -17.63
CA GLY A 202 10.29 18.05 -17.85
C GLY A 202 11.18 17.87 -16.62
N SER A 203 10.64 17.66 -15.44
CA SER A 203 11.43 17.40 -14.23
C SER A 203 10.69 16.51 -13.23
N VAL A 204 11.45 15.84 -12.37
CA VAL A 204 10.98 14.98 -11.28
C VAL A 204 11.72 15.30 -9.98
N TYR A 205 11.19 14.80 -8.85
CA TYR A 205 11.83 14.92 -7.55
C TYR A 205 12.42 13.57 -7.12
N VAL A 206 13.69 13.59 -6.72
CA VAL A 206 14.46 12.36 -6.44
C VAL A 206 15.19 12.48 -5.11
N ASP A 207 15.34 11.36 -4.41
CA ASP A 207 16.10 11.27 -3.17
C ASP A 207 17.56 11.72 -3.38
N ASN A 208 18.11 12.41 -2.40
CA ASN A 208 19.44 13.00 -2.47
C ASN A 208 20.55 11.95 -2.68
N LEU A 209 20.41 10.76 -2.10
CA LEU A 209 21.38 9.67 -2.23
C LEU A 209 21.30 8.96 -3.59
N LEU A 210 20.16 9.10 -4.30
CA LEU A 210 19.92 8.53 -5.62
C LEU A 210 20.09 9.56 -6.76
N SER A 211 20.34 10.82 -6.42
CA SER A 211 20.51 11.91 -7.39
C SER A 211 21.61 11.68 -8.42
N GLY A 212 22.60 10.85 -8.10
CA GLY A 212 23.70 10.47 -9.00
C GLY A 212 23.25 9.71 -10.26
N ASP A 213 22.09 9.07 -10.24
CA ASP A 213 21.52 8.34 -11.37
C ASP A 213 20.81 9.29 -12.36
N PHE A 214 20.62 10.56 -11.99
CA PHE A 214 19.89 11.57 -12.77
C PHE A 214 20.85 12.67 -13.25
N PRO A 215 21.28 12.66 -14.51
CA PRO A 215 22.16 13.69 -15.05
C PRO A 215 21.52 15.08 -14.96
N ASN A 216 22.33 16.07 -14.57
CA ASN A 216 21.94 17.47 -14.41
C ASN A 216 20.89 17.72 -13.29
N SER A 217 20.74 16.81 -12.35
CA SER A 217 19.98 17.06 -11.14
C SER A 217 20.65 18.17 -10.33
N TYR A 218 19.84 18.91 -9.57
CA TYR A 218 20.30 19.98 -8.68
C TYR A 218 19.54 19.93 -7.37
N GLU A 219 20.23 20.30 -6.30
CA GLU A 219 19.64 20.32 -4.95
C GLU A 219 18.47 21.31 -4.90
N ASN A 220 17.35 20.85 -4.35
CA ASN A 220 16.14 21.62 -4.18
C ASN A 220 15.35 21.13 -2.95
N LEU A 221 15.22 21.98 -1.93
CA LEU A 221 14.41 21.72 -0.74
C LEU A 221 14.77 20.44 0.04
N GLY A 222 16.07 20.13 0.10
CA GLY A 222 16.64 19.01 0.87
C GLY A 222 16.89 17.74 0.07
N ASP A 223 16.25 17.63 -1.10
CA ASP A 223 16.43 16.56 -2.08
C ASP A 223 16.81 17.15 -3.44
N TYR A 224 16.57 16.47 -4.55
CA TYR A 224 17.02 16.91 -5.86
C TYR A 224 15.88 16.98 -6.87
N THR A 225 15.83 18.06 -7.62
CA THR A 225 15.03 18.13 -8.85
C THR A 225 15.91 17.69 -10.03
N ALA A 226 15.39 16.82 -10.85
CA ALA A 226 16.11 16.25 -11.98
C ALA A 226 15.34 16.43 -13.29
N PRO A 227 15.98 16.82 -14.41
CA PRO A 227 15.37 16.77 -15.73
C PRO A 227 14.96 15.33 -16.07
N PHE A 228 13.71 15.14 -16.46
CA PHE A 228 13.17 13.83 -16.80
C PHE A 228 12.07 13.96 -17.86
N SER A 229 12.07 13.05 -18.82
CA SER A 229 11.06 13.04 -19.89
C SER A 229 9.84 12.24 -19.46
N ASP A 230 8.69 12.56 -20.06
CA ASP A 230 7.48 11.78 -19.91
C ASP A 230 7.74 10.30 -20.21
N GLN A 231 7.14 9.43 -19.42
CA GLN A 231 7.14 7.98 -19.62
C GLN A 231 5.71 7.60 -20.03
N LEU A 232 5.52 7.33 -21.32
CA LEU A 232 4.20 7.07 -21.87
C LEU A 232 4.10 5.62 -22.37
N ASN A 233 2.90 5.08 -22.31
CA ASN A 233 2.58 3.70 -22.71
C ASN A 233 3.32 2.63 -21.87
N GLU A 234 3.68 2.97 -20.68
CA GLU A 234 4.14 2.00 -19.68
C GLU A 234 2.94 1.15 -19.20
N SER A 235 3.17 0.22 -18.32
CA SER A 235 2.10 -0.60 -17.73
C SER A 235 2.00 -0.40 -16.23
N TRP A 236 0.82 -0.65 -15.69
CA TRP A 236 0.61 -0.80 -14.25
C TRP A 236 -0.03 -2.15 -13.92
N ASN A 237 0.15 -2.57 -12.69
CA ASN A 237 -0.40 -3.84 -12.18
C ASN A 237 -0.78 -3.69 -10.72
N ILE A 238 -1.82 -4.41 -10.28
CA ILE A 238 -2.18 -4.57 -8.86
C ILE A 238 -1.97 -6.01 -8.44
N THR A 239 -1.26 -6.20 -7.34
CA THR A 239 -1.09 -7.49 -6.67
C THR A 239 -1.79 -7.44 -5.32
N LYS A 240 -2.69 -8.40 -5.08
CA LYS A 240 -3.39 -8.58 -3.79
C LYS A 240 -2.80 -9.80 -3.09
N ALA A 241 -1.98 -9.57 -2.09
CA ALA A 241 -1.39 -10.60 -1.24
C ALA A 241 -1.66 -10.26 0.24
N ALA A 242 -0.63 -10.19 1.09
CA ALA A 242 -0.77 -9.67 2.45
C ALA A 242 -1.10 -8.16 2.45
N ASP A 243 -0.52 -7.45 1.48
CA ASP A 243 -0.81 -6.05 1.18
C ASP A 243 -1.30 -5.91 -0.26
N THR A 244 -2.05 -4.86 -0.54
CA THR A 244 -2.38 -4.46 -1.90
C THR A 244 -1.29 -3.56 -2.43
N MET A 245 -0.61 -4.01 -3.48
CA MET A 245 0.49 -3.30 -4.11
C MET A 245 0.10 -2.84 -5.50
N ILE A 246 0.50 -1.63 -5.87
CA ILE A 246 0.49 -1.15 -7.25
C ILE A 246 1.92 -1.04 -7.75
N SER A 247 2.18 -1.55 -8.95
CA SER A 247 3.49 -1.51 -9.61
C SER A 247 3.36 -0.79 -10.94
N VAL A 248 4.40 -0.06 -11.33
CA VAL A 248 4.52 0.57 -12.65
C VAL A 248 5.79 0.10 -13.37
N SER A 249 5.81 0.14 -14.71
CA SER A 249 6.89 -0.43 -15.51
C SER A 249 7.85 0.60 -16.10
N GLY A 250 8.86 0.11 -16.81
CA GLY A 250 9.82 0.92 -17.56
C GLY A 250 10.69 1.79 -16.65
N SER A 251 10.75 3.08 -16.99
CA SER A 251 11.42 4.10 -16.15
C SER A 251 10.43 4.99 -15.42
N SER A 252 9.14 4.63 -15.42
CA SER A 252 8.10 5.39 -14.72
C SER A 252 8.11 5.13 -13.22
N PHE A 253 7.62 6.07 -12.45
CA PHE A 253 7.42 5.97 -11.00
C PHE A 253 6.34 6.97 -10.55
N ILE A 254 5.94 6.92 -9.28
CA ILE A 254 4.90 7.79 -8.74
C ILE A 254 5.50 8.71 -7.68
N GLY A 255 5.45 10.02 -7.91
CA GLY A 255 5.88 11.06 -6.98
C GLY A 255 7.39 11.15 -6.80
N PHE A 256 7.87 10.90 -5.61
CA PHE A 256 9.28 11.01 -5.20
C PHE A 256 10.05 9.73 -5.49
N TRP A 257 11.14 9.83 -6.24
CA TRP A 257 11.96 8.68 -6.57
C TRP A 257 12.82 8.21 -5.39
N THR A 258 12.61 6.99 -4.98
CA THR A 258 13.32 6.29 -3.89
C THR A 258 13.96 4.98 -4.36
N GLY A 259 14.04 4.77 -5.68
CA GLY A 259 14.61 3.55 -6.28
C GLY A 259 13.62 2.40 -6.44
N VAL A 260 12.34 2.60 -6.13
CA VAL A 260 11.29 1.56 -6.26
C VAL A 260 10.18 1.99 -7.21
N GLN A 261 9.47 0.99 -7.73
CA GLN A 261 8.33 1.15 -8.62
C GLN A 261 7.09 0.39 -8.09
N ASP A 262 7.21 -0.13 -6.86
CA ASP A 262 6.17 -0.87 -6.15
C ASP A 262 5.71 -0.07 -4.96
N TYR A 263 4.40 0.17 -4.87
CA TYR A 263 3.76 1.02 -3.88
C TYR A 263 2.67 0.26 -3.16
N ARG A 264 2.73 0.23 -1.84
CA ARG A 264 1.62 -0.27 -1.03
C ARG A 264 0.49 0.74 -1.06
N ILE A 265 -0.70 0.31 -1.42
CA ILE A 265 -1.91 1.14 -1.30
C ILE A 265 -2.36 1.08 0.16
N ILE A 266 -2.22 2.19 0.88
CA ILE A 266 -2.77 2.35 2.24
C ILE A 266 -4.29 2.53 2.15
N ASN A 267 -4.71 3.41 1.25
CA ASN A 267 -6.12 3.70 0.99
C ASN A 267 -6.32 4.16 -0.46
N ILE A 268 -7.47 3.83 -1.03
CA ILE A 268 -7.91 4.37 -2.31
C ILE A 268 -9.42 4.59 -2.28
N SER A 269 -9.87 5.69 -2.86
CA SER A 269 -11.26 6.06 -3.07
C SER A 269 -11.41 6.82 -4.39
N ASP A 270 -12.61 7.27 -4.70
CA ASP A 270 -12.83 8.12 -5.89
C ASP A 270 -12.03 9.42 -5.88
N THR A 271 -11.65 9.92 -4.72
CA THR A 271 -11.05 11.25 -4.52
C THR A 271 -9.67 11.23 -3.87
N SER A 272 -9.17 10.09 -3.45
CA SER A 272 -7.89 9.97 -2.77
C SER A 272 -7.19 8.64 -3.11
N LEU A 273 -5.88 8.70 -3.33
CA LEU A 273 -5.00 7.54 -3.39
C LEU A 273 -3.82 7.80 -2.46
N TRP A 274 -3.69 6.96 -1.42
CA TRP A 274 -2.60 7.06 -0.47
C TRP A 274 -1.66 5.87 -0.59
N LEU A 275 -0.39 6.18 -0.84
CA LEU A 275 0.68 5.22 -1.11
C LEU A 275 1.74 5.25 -0.02
N GLN A 276 2.33 4.08 0.24
CA GLN A 276 3.52 3.90 1.06
C GLN A 276 4.56 3.10 0.26
N TYR A 277 5.82 3.47 0.34
CA TYR A 277 6.90 2.77 -0.36
C TYR A 277 8.24 2.95 0.36
N THR A 278 9.14 1.98 0.18
CA THR A 278 10.45 1.96 0.84
C THR A 278 11.46 2.75 0.02
N ASP A 279 12.33 3.51 0.69
CA ASP A 279 13.54 4.04 0.08
C ASP A 279 14.65 3.01 0.13
N ILE A 280 15.22 2.65 -1.03
CA ILE A 280 16.31 1.68 -1.09
C ILE A 280 17.64 2.23 -0.60
N SER A 281 17.77 3.55 -0.46
CA SER A 281 19.01 4.22 -0.09
C SER A 281 19.25 4.23 1.42
N ASP A 282 18.18 4.37 2.21
CA ASP A 282 18.26 4.48 3.68
C ASP A 282 17.28 3.55 4.43
N GLY A 283 16.38 2.89 3.69
CA GLY A 283 15.42 1.92 4.25
C GLY A 283 14.25 2.58 4.99
N LEU A 284 13.96 3.85 4.78
CA LEU A 284 12.82 4.51 5.37
C LEU A 284 11.54 4.30 4.53
N LEU A 285 10.38 4.49 5.16
CA LEU A 285 9.08 4.46 4.49
C LEU A 285 8.65 5.86 4.12
N TRP A 286 8.43 6.07 2.83
CA TRP A 286 7.84 7.29 2.31
C TRP A 286 6.34 7.13 2.08
N TYR A 287 5.63 8.23 2.24
CA TYR A 287 4.17 8.33 2.15
C TYR A 287 3.81 9.41 1.15
N LEU A 288 2.84 9.13 0.31
CA LEU A 288 2.42 10.05 -0.74
C LEU A 288 0.90 10.00 -0.90
N ARG A 289 0.26 11.17 -0.93
CA ARG A 289 -1.16 11.29 -1.19
C ARG A 289 -1.41 11.97 -2.53
N LEU A 290 -2.26 11.34 -3.33
CA LEU A 290 -2.71 11.84 -4.62
C LEU A 290 -4.23 12.04 -4.61
N ILE A 291 -4.67 12.95 -5.48
CA ILE A 291 -6.08 13.24 -5.77
C ILE A 291 -6.30 13.21 -7.28
N PRO A 292 -7.53 12.98 -7.77
CA PRO A 292 -7.85 13.15 -9.18
C PRO A 292 -7.57 14.57 -9.65
N GLU A 293 -7.03 14.72 -10.86
CA GLU A 293 -6.82 16.04 -11.46
C GLU A 293 -8.14 16.82 -11.56
N GLY A 294 -8.11 18.07 -11.11
CA GLY A 294 -9.30 18.92 -11.04
C GLY A 294 -10.14 18.77 -9.77
N PHE A 295 -9.86 17.75 -8.93
CA PHE A 295 -10.42 17.67 -7.60
C PHE A 295 -9.71 18.70 -6.70
N VAL A 296 -10.45 19.36 -5.84
CA VAL A 296 -9.93 20.31 -4.85
C VAL A 296 -10.21 19.70 -3.48
N SER A 297 -9.15 19.21 -2.83
CA SER A 297 -9.29 18.84 -1.43
C SER A 297 -9.61 20.09 -0.62
N SER A 298 -10.61 20.02 0.23
CA SER A 298 -10.96 21.13 1.13
C SER A 298 -9.80 21.33 2.11
N GLY A 299 -8.88 22.25 1.79
CA GLY A 299 -7.67 22.49 2.55
C GLY A 299 -8.00 22.95 3.97
N GLY A 300 -7.91 22.04 4.93
CA GLY A 300 -7.92 22.31 6.37
C GLY A 300 -6.49 22.32 6.89
N GLY A 301 -6.03 23.47 7.39
CA GLY A 301 -4.70 23.60 7.95
C GLY A 301 -4.55 22.92 9.31
N GLY A 302 -3.47 22.19 9.47
CA GLY A 302 -2.82 21.86 10.75
C GLY A 302 -3.11 20.48 11.33
N GLY A 303 -2.13 19.58 11.18
CA GLY A 303 -1.84 18.50 12.11
C GLY A 303 -2.79 17.29 12.10
N GLY A 304 -2.40 16.25 11.42
CA GLY A 304 -3.12 14.97 11.37
C GLY A 304 -3.81 14.75 10.02
N VAL A 305 -3.81 13.52 9.57
CA VAL A 305 -4.60 13.10 8.40
C VAL A 305 -6.05 13.43 8.68
N VAL A 306 -6.57 14.49 8.08
CA VAL A 306 -7.99 14.76 8.13
C VAL A 306 -8.62 14.05 6.94
N ASN A 307 -8.84 12.74 7.09
CA ASN A 307 -9.88 12.06 6.35
C ASN A 307 -11.17 12.49 7.02
N SER A 308 -11.69 13.62 6.59
CA SER A 308 -12.94 14.13 7.11
C SER A 308 -14.03 13.80 6.12
N TYR A 309 -15.17 13.41 6.62
CA TYR A 309 -16.30 12.87 5.87
C TYR A 309 -17.56 13.58 6.27
N SER A 310 -18.53 13.67 5.37
CA SER A 310 -19.86 14.18 5.70
C SER A 310 -20.84 13.04 5.93
N LEU A 311 -21.78 13.22 6.82
CA LEU A 311 -22.92 12.31 6.95
C LEU A 311 -23.92 12.51 5.78
N PRO A 312 -24.58 11.48 5.29
CA PRO A 312 -24.56 10.09 5.77
C PRO A 312 -23.32 9.28 5.30
N LEU A 313 -22.98 8.24 6.07
CA LEU A 313 -22.00 7.22 5.70
C LEU A 313 -22.76 5.91 5.48
N ASP A 314 -22.82 5.44 4.24
CA ASP A 314 -23.54 4.25 3.80
C ASP A 314 -22.62 3.08 3.44
N PHE A 315 -21.31 3.31 3.36
CA PHE A 315 -20.24 2.34 3.06
C PHE A 315 -20.39 1.60 1.72
N GLU A 316 -21.32 1.99 0.86
CA GLU A 316 -21.53 1.40 -0.46
C GLU A 316 -20.50 1.89 -1.48
N THR A 317 -20.12 3.17 -1.38
CA THR A 317 -19.23 3.84 -2.33
C THR A 317 -18.05 4.52 -1.67
N LEU A 318 -18.10 4.68 -0.34
CA LEU A 318 -17.09 5.37 0.45
C LEU A 318 -16.69 4.51 1.64
N GLU A 319 -15.39 4.26 1.77
CA GLU A 319 -14.78 3.57 2.91
C GLU A 319 -13.98 4.58 3.76
N PRO A 320 -14.61 5.27 4.73
CA PRO A 320 -13.93 6.24 5.57
C PRO A 320 -12.76 5.63 6.33
N ILE A 321 -11.64 6.35 6.41
CA ILE A 321 -10.57 5.95 7.32
C ILE A 321 -11.01 6.24 8.75
N LEU A 322 -11.09 5.18 9.53
CA LEU A 322 -11.50 5.22 10.92
C LEU A 322 -10.29 5.04 11.82
N THR A 323 -10.30 5.70 12.96
CA THR A 323 -9.30 5.43 14.00
C THR A 323 -9.94 4.54 15.07
N THR A 324 -9.30 3.42 15.35
CA THR A 324 -9.72 2.48 16.40
C THR A 324 -8.97 2.72 17.71
N PHE A 325 -9.60 2.37 18.82
CA PHE A 325 -9.00 2.43 20.14
C PHE A 325 -9.48 1.27 21.02
N GLY A 326 -8.78 1.04 22.14
CA GLY A 326 -9.10 -0.08 23.03
C GLY A 326 -8.84 -1.46 22.41
N ASN A 327 -7.90 -1.55 21.44
CA ASN A 327 -7.58 -2.75 20.65
C ASN A 327 -8.75 -3.26 19.78
N SER A 328 -9.64 -2.37 19.35
CA SER A 328 -10.60 -2.66 18.30
C SER A 328 -9.93 -2.73 16.93
N SER A 329 -10.58 -3.40 15.98
CA SER A 329 -10.22 -3.36 14.56
C SER A 329 -11.46 -3.17 13.70
N TYR A 330 -11.27 -2.77 12.44
CA TYR A 330 -12.36 -2.63 11.48
C TYR A 330 -11.98 -3.10 10.08
N ALA A 331 -12.99 -3.41 9.28
CA ALA A 331 -12.86 -3.68 7.86
C ALA A 331 -14.18 -3.32 7.14
N TYR A 332 -14.11 -2.99 5.86
CA TYR A 332 -15.28 -2.90 5.00
C TYR A 332 -15.47 -4.23 4.31
N ILE A 333 -16.65 -4.83 4.47
CA ILE A 333 -16.93 -6.18 3.97
C ILE A 333 -18.28 -6.24 3.27
N SER A 334 -18.47 -7.26 2.44
CA SER A 334 -19.81 -7.60 1.96
C SER A 334 -20.74 -7.89 3.14
N ASN A 335 -21.94 -7.30 3.11
CA ASN A 335 -22.92 -7.45 4.19
C ASN A 335 -23.27 -8.94 4.41
N PRO A 336 -22.94 -9.51 5.58
CA PRO A 336 -23.18 -10.93 5.85
C PRO A 336 -24.65 -11.27 6.13
N ASP A 337 -25.50 -10.26 6.35
CA ASP A 337 -26.94 -10.43 6.64
C ASP A 337 -27.76 -9.33 5.96
N GLN A 338 -27.99 -9.46 4.64
CA GLN A 338 -28.81 -8.55 3.85
C GLN A 338 -30.31 -8.79 4.14
N SER A 339 -30.75 -8.43 5.35
CA SER A 339 -32.13 -8.68 5.78
C SER A 339 -32.71 -7.55 6.64
N GLY A 340 -34.01 -7.61 6.87
CA GLY A 340 -34.71 -6.67 7.74
C GLY A 340 -34.62 -5.22 7.25
N ILE A 341 -34.06 -4.35 8.07
CA ILE A 341 -33.90 -2.92 7.77
C ILE A 341 -32.63 -2.59 7.00
N ASN A 342 -31.74 -3.58 6.79
CA ASN A 342 -30.49 -3.38 6.06
C ASN A 342 -30.34 -4.39 4.91
N THR A 343 -30.43 -3.89 3.68
CA THR A 343 -30.24 -4.65 2.44
C THR A 343 -29.03 -4.16 1.63
N SER A 344 -28.20 -3.32 2.24
CA SER A 344 -26.95 -2.81 1.67
C SER A 344 -26.01 -3.95 1.27
N SER A 345 -25.18 -3.75 0.25
CA SER A 345 -24.23 -4.75 -0.20
C SER A 345 -22.94 -4.74 0.61
N MET A 346 -22.54 -3.59 1.14
CA MET A 346 -21.35 -3.39 1.96
C MET A 346 -21.74 -2.91 3.35
N VAL A 347 -20.88 -3.19 4.33
CA VAL A 347 -21.02 -2.73 5.72
C VAL A 347 -19.66 -2.53 6.36
N LEU A 348 -19.62 -1.74 7.41
CA LEU A 348 -18.46 -1.63 8.30
C LEU A 348 -18.51 -2.76 9.34
N GLU A 349 -17.56 -3.69 9.26
CA GLU A 349 -17.29 -4.64 10.34
C GLU A 349 -16.41 -3.96 11.39
N THR A 350 -16.72 -4.11 12.67
CA THR A 350 -15.82 -3.76 13.77
C THR A 350 -15.75 -4.89 14.79
N VAL A 351 -14.51 -5.29 15.14
CA VAL A 351 -14.25 -6.26 16.18
C VAL A 351 -13.92 -5.49 17.46
N HIS A 352 -14.75 -5.68 18.47
CA HIS A 352 -14.58 -5.00 19.76
C HIS A 352 -13.33 -5.51 20.49
N GLY A 353 -12.49 -4.59 20.95
CA GLY A 353 -11.26 -4.90 21.65
C GLY A 353 -11.43 -5.41 23.10
N ASN A 354 -10.32 -5.53 23.79
CA ASN A 354 -10.29 -6.08 25.15
C ASN A 354 -10.58 -5.05 26.28
N GLU A 355 -10.76 -3.79 25.90
CA GLU A 355 -11.13 -2.72 26.83
C GLU A 355 -12.65 -2.50 26.82
N THR A 356 -13.26 -2.21 27.97
CA THR A 356 -14.70 -1.95 28.08
C THR A 356 -15.15 -0.67 27.35
N TRP A 357 -14.21 0.20 27.04
CA TRP A 357 -14.39 1.46 26.30
C TRP A 357 -13.87 1.39 24.87
N ALA A 358 -13.66 0.20 24.35
CA ALA A 358 -13.15 -0.01 23.00
C ALA A 358 -14.14 0.50 21.94
N GLY A 359 -13.61 1.02 20.83
CA GLY A 359 -14.44 1.60 19.78
C GLY A 359 -13.65 2.16 18.61
N LEU A 360 -14.28 3.07 17.89
CA LEU A 360 -13.71 3.71 16.71
C LEU A 360 -14.31 5.11 16.51
N TYR A 361 -13.60 5.97 15.78
CA TYR A 361 -14.13 7.28 15.41
C TYR A 361 -13.80 7.66 13.96
N VAL A 362 -14.59 8.60 13.46
CA VAL A 362 -14.38 9.28 12.17
C VAL A 362 -14.38 10.79 12.38
N ASP A 363 -13.46 11.50 11.72
CA ASP A 363 -13.48 12.94 11.65
C ASP A 363 -14.40 13.41 10.51
N LEU A 364 -15.17 14.49 10.73
CA LEU A 364 -16.14 15.02 9.80
C LEU A 364 -15.60 16.28 9.12
N ASP A 365 -15.92 16.49 7.83
CA ASP A 365 -15.51 17.63 7.01
C ASP A 365 -15.94 18.98 7.60
N THR A 366 -17.11 18.97 8.22
CA THR A 366 -17.70 20.14 8.85
C THR A 366 -18.29 19.75 10.19
N PRO A 367 -18.24 20.63 11.19
CA PRO A 367 -18.92 20.40 12.45
C PRO A 367 -20.43 20.18 12.25
N LEU A 368 -20.97 19.25 13.03
CA LEU A 368 -22.39 18.89 13.01
C LEU A 368 -23.27 20.10 13.32
N ASP A 369 -24.34 20.26 12.52
CA ASP A 369 -25.32 21.30 12.69
C ASP A 369 -26.64 20.73 13.31
N PHE A 370 -26.82 20.99 14.59
CA PHE A 370 -28.02 20.56 15.33
C PHE A 370 -29.19 21.55 15.30
N SER A 371 -29.12 22.55 14.42
CA SER A 371 -30.23 23.56 14.33
C SER A 371 -31.52 23.00 13.75
N ALA A 372 -31.44 21.96 12.91
CA ALA A 372 -32.57 21.32 12.26
C ALA A 372 -32.60 19.80 12.47
N ALA A 373 -31.47 19.13 12.35
CA ALA A 373 -31.30 17.68 12.48
C ALA A 373 -30.60 17.38 13.81
N THR A 374 -31.30 16.92 14.81
CA THR A 374 -30.81 16.80 16.19
C THR A 374 -30.50 15.36 16.60
N THR A 375 -30.69 14.40 15.73
CA THR A 375 -30.53 12.99 16.02
C THR A 375 -29.42 12.42 15.13
N ILE A 376 -28.55 11.58 15.67
CA ILE A 376 -27.65 10.72 14.91
C ILE A 376 -28.20 9.30 14.99
N SER A 377 -28.34 8.64 13.84
CA SER A 377 -28.75 7.24 13.75
C SER A 377 -27.67 6.39 13.11
N VAL A 378 -27.64 5.12 13.47
CA VAL A 378 -26.77 4.09 12.89
C VAL A 378 -27.52 2.76 12.85
N LYS A 379 -27.48 2.05 11.72
CA LYS A 379 -27.93 0.65 11.68
C LYS A 379 -26.85 -0.24 12.28
N VAL A 380 -27.23 -1.11 13.20
CA VAL A 380 -26.32 -1.97 13.95
C VAL A 380 -26.82 -3.41 13.88
N TRP A 381 -25.95 -4.31 13.48
CA TRP A 381 -26.09 -5.74 13.75
C TRP A 381 -25.09 -6.08 14.85
N ALA A 382 -25.57 -6.58 15.98
CA ALA A 382 -24.75 -6.81 17.16
C ALA A 382 -24.80 -8.28 17.59
N PRO A 383 -23.69 -8.87 18.07
CA PRO A 383 -23.66 -10.26 18.57
C PRO A 383 -24.30 -10.38 19.95
N ILE A 384 -24.45 -9.28 20.67
CA ILE A 384 -25.02 -9.20 22.04
C ILE A 384 -25.99 -8.04 22.15
N THR A 385 -26.91 -8.12 23.10
CA THR A 385 -27.73 -6.99 23.54
C THR A 385 -26.95 -6.14 24.55
N GLY A 386 -27.28 -4.84 24.66
CA GLY A 386 -26.63 -3.92 25.60
C GLY A 386 -26.43 -2.52 25.02
N ASP A 387 -25.63 -1.74 25.71
CA ASP A 387 -25.44 -0.34 25.37
C ASP A 387 -24.55 -0.17 24.12
N PHE A 388 -24.97 0.78 23.27
CA PHE A 388 -24.22 1.28 22.13
C PHE A 388 -24.09 2.79 22.31
N ARG A 389 -22.91 3.26 22.66
CA ARG A 389 -22.69 4.70 22.89
C ARG A 389 -22.29 5.41 21.61
N ILE A 390 -22.93 6.55 21.38
CA ILE A 390 -22.56 7.51 20.34
C ILE A 390 -22.05 8.77 21.03
N LYS A 391 -20.85 9.21 20.67
CA LYS A 391 -20.23 10.44 21.19
C LYS A 391 -19.93 11.37 20.03
N ILE A 392 -20.20 12.65 20.22
CA ILE A 392 -19.72 13.72 19.34
C ILE A 392 -18.65 14.51 20.08
N GLU A 393 -17.56 14.86 19.41
CA GLU A 393 -16.40 15.45 20.01
C GLU A 393 -15.85 16.59 19.16
N ASN A 394 -15.32 17.62 19.80
CA ASN A 394 -14.51 18.63 19.13
C ASN A 394 -13.08 18.08 18.94
N SER A 395 -12.69 17.80 17.69
CA SER A 395 -11.38 17.20 17.39
C SER A 395 -10.20 18.05 17.88
N SER A 396 -10.37 19.37 17.93
CA SER A 396 -9.37 20.32 18.43
C SER A 396 -9.31 20.41 19.96
N ASN A 397 -10.34 19.92 20.65
CA ASN A 397 -10.41 19.92 22.12
C ASN A 397 -11.25 18.72 22.61
N THR A 398 -10.63 17.57 22.74
CA THR A 398 -11.30 16.30 23.07
C THR A 398 -11.96 16.25 24.46
N ASN A 399 -11.80 17.30 25.29
CA ASN A 399 -12.56 17.47 26.53
C ASN A 399 -13.94 18.13 26.30
N ASP A 400 -14.21 18.62 25.08
CA ASP A 400 -15.48 19.20 24.70
C ASP A 400 -16.25 18.17 23.84
N PHE A 401 -17.16 17.44 24.50
CA PHE A 401 -17.90 16.34 23.88
C PHE A 401 -19.30 16.18 24.49
N VAL A 402 -20.15 15.46 23.77
CA VAL A 402 -21.46 15.00 24.27
C VAL A 402 -21.59 13.51 23.98
N GLU A 403 -22.01 12.71 24.96
CA GLU A 403 -22.27 11.29 24.86
C GLU A 403 -23.73 10.97 25.06
N VAL A 404 -24.25 10.03 24.25
CA VAL A 404 -25.63 9.52 24.35
C VAL A 404 -25.60 8.01 24.16
N ASP A 405 -26.22 7.27 25.09
CA ASP A 405 -26.34 5.82 25.00
C ASP A 405 -27.63 5.44 24.25
N GLY A 406 -27.48 4.64 23.21
CA GLY A 406 -28.54 3.83 22.63
C GLY A 406 -28.48 2.41 23.16
N VAL A 407 -29.49 1.60 22.86
CA VAL A 407 -29.55 0.22 23.38
C VAL A 407 -29.88 -0.74 22.24
N VAL A 408 -29.00 -1.74 22.04
CA VAL A 408 -29.30 -2.91 21.21
C VAL A 408 -30.21 -3.83 21.99
N THR A 409 -31.41 -4.07 21.47
CA THR A 409 -32.44 -4.87 22.14
C THR A 409 -32.51 -6.30 21.64
N ASN A 410 -32.09 -6.56 20.39
CA ASN A 410 -32.07 -7.88 19.78
C ASN A 410 -30.68 -8.19 19.19
N ALA A 411 -30.07 -9.24 19.69
CA ALA A 411 -28.81 -9.73 19.14
C ALA A 411 -29.03 -10.47 17.80
N ASN A 412 -28.02 -10.46 16.93
CA ASN A 412 -27.97 -11.15 15.64
C ASN A 412 -29.09 -10.73 14.66
N THR A 413 -29.45 -9.46 14.69
CA THR A 413 -30.37 -8.85 13.72
C THR A 413 -30.09 -7.36 13.62
N TRP A 414 -30.43 -6.75 12.47
CA TRP A 414 -30.29 -5.33 12.26
C TRP A 414 -31.29 -4.52 13.06
N GLU A 415 -30.83 -3.54 13.81
CA GLU A 415 -31.62 -2.52 14.51
C GLU A 415 -31.09 -1.13 14.17
N GLU A 416 -31.94 -0.13 14.22
CA GLU A 416 -31.51 1.27 14.15
C GLU A 416 -31.34 1.82 15.56
N ILE A 417 -30.14 2.26 15.87
CA ILE A 417 -29.78 2.93 17.13
C ILE A 417 -29.82 4.43 16.88
N THR A 418 -30.53 5.18 17.72
CA THR A 418 -30.64 6.63 17.60
C THR A 418 -30.18 7.33 18.86
N ALA A 419 -29.43 8.41 18.71
CA ALA A 419 -28.96 9.26 19.79
C ALA A 419 -29.40 10.70 19.58
N ASN A 420 -30.04 11.30 20.57
CA ASN A 420 -30.57 12.68 20.50
C ASN A 420 -29.56 13.67 21.06
N PHE A 421 -29.11 14.59 20.24
CA PHE A 421 -28.15 15.64 20.55
C PHE A 421 -28.76 17.05 20.55
N SER A 422 -30.08 17.18 20.76
CA SER A 422 -30.81 18.47 20.73
C SER A 422 -30.27 19.50 21.74
N ALA A 423 -29.52 19.07 22.76
CA ALA A 423 -28.90 19.97 23.73
C ALA A 423 -27.44 20.34 23.32
N ALA A 424 -26.91 19.75 22.26
CA ALA A 424 -25.54 20.02 21.80
C ALA A 424 -25.47 21.34 21.02
N SER A 425 -24.31 22.00 21.07
CA SER A 425 -24.08 23.25 20.33
C SER A 425 -23.81 22.94 18.85
N SER A 426 -24.54 23.53 17.92
CA SER A 426 -24.27 23.44 16.49
C SER A 426 -22.93 24.05 16.11
N GLY A 427 -22.22 23.46 15.17
CA GLY A 427 -20.99 23.99 14.61
C GLY A 427 -19.75 23.85 15.52
N VAL A 428 -19.79 22.91 16.47
CA VAL A 428 -18.72 22.70 17.44
C VAL A 428 -18.04 21.33 17.28
N TYR A 429 -18.81 20.29 17.04
CA TYR A 429 -18.36 18.91 17.08
C TYR A 429 -18.15 18.39 15.66
N ASP A 430 -16.93 18.02 15.35
CA ASP A 430 -16.44 17.57 14.04
C ASP A 430 -15.88 16.15 14.05
N ARG A 431 -16.12 15.40 15.14
CA ARG A 431 -15.74 13.98 15.28
C ARG A 431 -16.91 13.17 15.80
N LEU A 432 -17.20 12.07 15.13
CA LEU A 432 -18.17 11.07 15.56
C LEU A 432 -17.45 9.84 16.11
N VAL A 433 -17.72 9.47 17.35
CA VAL A 433 -17.14 8.33 18.05
C VAL A 433 -18.21 7.30 18.34
N LEU A 434 -17.94 6.04 18.03
CA LEU A 434 -18.85 4.93 18.24
C LEU A 434 -18.22 3.91 19.19
N PHE A 435 -18.99 3.46 20.15
CA PHE A 435 -18.61 2.43 21.13
C PHE A 435 -19.59 1.27 21.06
N PRO A 436 -19.43 0.34 20.09
CA PRO A 436 -20.26 -0.85 19.99
C PRO A 436 -20.03 -1.77 21.19
N GLY A 437 -21.09 -2.13 21.96
CA GLY A 437 -20.97 -2.96 23.15
C GLY A 437 -20.31 -2.24 24.34
N TRP A 438 -20.67 -0.99 24.56
CA TRP A 438 -20.16 -0.17 25.66
C TRP A 438 -20.22 -0.91 27.01
N ASP A 439 -19.17 -0.75 27.82
CA ASP A 439 -18.97 -1.37 29.15
C ASP A 439 -18.78 -2.91 29.12
N VAL A 440 -18.59 -3.54 27.95
CA VAL A 440 -18.34 -4.98 27.81
C VAL A 440 -17.03 -5.24 27.08
N ALA A 441 -16.00 -5.76 27.75
CA ALA A 441 -14.75 -6.14 27.11
C ALA A 441 -14.93 -7.37 26.19
N ASN A 442 -14.29 -7.36 25.01
CA ASN A 442 -14.40 -8.42 24.00
C ASN A 442 -15.86 -8.71 23.60
N ALA A 443 -16.65 -7.68 23.37
CA ALA A 443 -18.09 -7.78 23.09
C ALA A 443 -18.42 -8.52 21.77
N GLY A 444 -17.42 -8.79 20.93
CA GLY A 444 -17.57 -9.54 19.67
C GLY A 444 -17.52 -8.68 18.43
N THR A 445 -18.02 -9.22 17.32
CA THR A 445 -18.03 -8.53 16.02
C THR A 445 -19.39 -7.86 15.77
N PHE A 446 -19.36 -6.58 15.47
CA PHE A 446 -20.52 -5.77 15.12
C PHE A 446 -20.43 -5.40 13.63
N TYR A 447 -21.58 -5.26 12.98
CA TYR A 447 -21.69 -4.65 11.66
C TYR A 447 -22.47 -3.34 11.79
N LEU A 448 -21.94 -2.28 11.20
CA LEU A 448 -22.50 -0.94 11.25
C LEU A 448 -22.79 -0.45 9.83
N ASP A 449 -23.86 0.34 9.65
CA ASP A 449 -24.25 0.88 8.37
C ASP A 449 -25.12 2.12 8.51
N ASP A 450 -25.32 2.86 7.40
CA ASP A 450 -26.22 4.01 7.27
C ASP A 450 -26.13 5.00 8.45
N ILE A 451 -24.92 5.45 8.78
CA ILE A 451 -24.74 6.48 9.82
C ILE A 451 -25.23 7.81 9.26
N SER A 452 -26.24 8.40 9.88
CA SER A 452 -26.84 9.63 9.38
C SER A 452 -27.25 10.61 10.49
N GLN A 453 -27.28 11.88 10.13
CA GLN A 453 -27.88 12.94 10.96
C GLN A 453 -29.31 13.25 10.47
N GLN A 454 -30.26 13.20 11.36
CA GLN A 454 -31.71 13.37 11.11
C GLN A 454 -32.34 14.46 11.96
#